data_96e628e8d469a843d2d781be06486cca
#
_entry.id   96e628e8d469a843d2d781be06486cca
#
_cell.length_a   1.000
_cell.length_b   1.000
_cell.length_c   1.000
_cell.angle_alpha   90.00
_cell.angle_beta   90.00
_cell.angle_gamma   90.00
#
_symmetry.space_group_name_H-M   'P 1'
#
loop_
_entity.id
_entity.type
_entity.pdbx_description
1 polymer ?
#
loop_
_entity_poly.entity_id
_entity_poly.type
_entity_poly.pdbx_seq_one_letter_code
_entity_poly.pdbx_strand_id
1 'polypeptide(L)'
;KIENVEPFLFNLFNDPAILNLPTILRYPLAKLISNRRAPVAKKIYEELGGSSPILKLTKEQSEALAIKLNQTETDSEYKCFIVMRCWNPRANDVIKDVQSFNPEEIILMPLYPQYSAATSGSSIKEWKDVCKKNNYHVKTSTICCYPTDQNFINAHTKEIIKKIKDL
;
A
#
# COMPACT_ATOMS: atom_id res chain seq x y z
N LYS A 1 -12.21 6.29 -7.99
CA LYS A 1 -13.56 6.65 -8.44
C LYS A 1 -14.59 5.72 -7.82
N ILE A 2 -15.83 6.18 -7.65
CA ILE A 2 -16.95 5.47 -6.99
C ILE A 2 -17.25 4.11 -7.66
N GLU A 3 -17.15 4.03 -8.97
CA GLU A 3 -17.34 2.79 -9.73
C GLU A 3 -16.37 1.67 -9.32
N ASN A 4 -15.20 2.02 -8.81
CA ASN A 4 -14.15 1.09 -8.42
C ASN A 4 -14.31 0.53 -6.99
N VAL A 5 -15.30 1.00 -6.23
CA VAL A 5 -15.49 0.61 -4.82
C VAL A 5 -15.85 -0.87 -4.68
N GLU A 6 -16.78 -1.37 -5.49
CA GLU A 6 -17.15 -2.80 -5.42
C GLU A 6 -16.01 -3.72 -5.83
N PRO A 7 -15.30 -3.51 -6.96
CA PRO A 7 -14.11 -4.28 -7.31
C PRO A 7 -13.00 -4.22 -6.24
N PHE A 8 -12.77 -3.06 -5.65
CA PHE A 8 -11.83 -2.91 -4.55
C PHE A 8 -12.23 -3.76 -3.34
N LEU A 9 -13.49 -3.68 -2.91
CA LEU A 9 -14.00 -4.48 -1.78
C LEU A 9 -13.92 -5.98 -2.09
N PHE A 10 -14.19 -6.38 -3.33
CA PHE A 10 -14.04 -7.77 -3.73
C PHE A 10 -12.57 -8.22 -3.60
N ASN A 11 -11.62 -7.46 -4.11
CA ASN A 11 -10.19 -7.78 -3.98
C ASN A 11 -9.76 -7.86 -2.51
N LEU A 12 -10.25 -6.94 -1.67
CA LEU A 12 -9.97 -6.93 -0.24
C LEU A 12 -10.49 -8.21 0.43
N PHE A 13 -11.76 -8.55 0.25
CA PHE A 13 -12.34 -9.73 0.90
C PHE A 13 -11.92 -11.05 0.26
N ASN A 14 -11.45 -11.04 -0.99
CA ASN A 14 -10.88 -12.24 -1.63
C ASN A 14 -9.40 -12.46 -1.28
N ASP A 15 -8.81 -11.61 -0.43
CA ASP A 15 -7.47 -11.82 0.09
C ASP A 15 -7.47 -12.92 1.17
N PRO A 16 -6.64 -13.99 1.03
CA PRO A 16 -6.53 -15.02 2.05
C PRO A 16 -5.98 -14.50 3.39
N ALA A 17 -5.30 -13.37 3.40
CA ALA A 17 -4.84 -12.72 4.64
C ALA A 17 -6.00 -12.03 5.40
N ILE A 18 -7.12 -11.74 4.74
CA ILE A 18 -8.33 -11.15 5.33
C ILE A 18 -9.37 -12.24 5.64
N LEU A 19 -9.67 -13.09 4.65
CA LEU A 19 -10.56 -14.24 4.83
C LEU A 19 -9.75 -15.52 4.62
N ASN A 20 -9.29 -16.10 5.71
CA ASN A 20 -8.51 -17.33 5.71
C ASN A 20 -9.39 -18.57 5.43
N LEU A 21 -9.92 -18.65 4.21
CA LEU A 21 -10.78 -19.71 3.72
C LEU A 21 -10.20 -20.29 2.43
N PRO A 22 -10.47 -21.57 2.13
CA PRO A 22 -10.21 -22.12 0.81
C PRO A 22 -10.84 -21.27 -0.30
N THR A 23 -10.18 -21.14 -1.43
CA THR A 23 -10.61 -20.24 -2.52
C THR A 23 -12.04 -20.52 -2.98
N ILE A 24 -12.45 -21.78 -2.99
CA ILE A 24 -13.81 -22.18 -3.40
C ILE A 24 -14.92 -21.61 -2.50
N LEU A 25 -14.63 -21.37 -1.22
CA LEU A 25 -15.56 -20.75 -0.27
C LEU A 25 -15.33 -19.23 -0.19
N ARG A 26 -14.06 -18.80 -0.24
CA ARG A 26 -13.70 -17.40 -0.13
C ARG A 26 -14.24 -16.56 -1.29
N TYR A 27 -14.13 -17.05 -2.53
CA TYR A 27 -14.56 -16.30 -3.71
C TYR A 27 -16.05 -15.91 -3.67
N PRO A 28 -17.02 -16.84 -3.50
CA PRO A 28 -18.44 -16.49 -3.43
C PRO A 28 -18.76 -15.62 -2.21
N LEU A 29 -18.11 -15.89 -1.06
CA LEU A 29 -18.31 -15.09 0.13
C LEU A 29 -17.81 -13.65 -0.06
N ALA A 30 -16.62 -13.46 -0.63
CA ALA A 30 -16.08 -12.15 -0.97
C ALA A 30 -17.01 -11.38 -1.91
N LYS A 31 -17.57 -12.05 -2.93
CA LYS A 31 -18.54 -11.46 -3.85
C LYS A 31 -19.82 -11.02 -3.14
N LEU A 32 -20.35 -11.85 -2.26
CA LEU A 32 -21.54 -11.53 -1.47
C LEU A 32 -21.30 -10.30 -0.55
N ILE A 33 -20.17 -10.31 0.18
CA ILE A 33 -19.83 -9.21 1.09
C ILE A 33 -19.60 -7.91 0.32
N SER A 34 -18.83 -7.95 -0.78
CA SER A 34 -18.54 -6.76 -1.58
C SER A 34 -19.81 -6.13 -2.15
N ASN A 35 -20.73 -6.93 -2.70
CA ASN A 35 -21.99 -6.44 -3.23
C ASN A 35 -22.86 -5.77 -2.16
N ARG A 36 -22.93 -6.37 -0.95
CA ARG A 36 -23.72 -5.82 0.15
C ARG A 36 -23.11 -4.54 0.74
N ARG A 37 -21.78 -4.44 0.80
CA ARG A 37 -21.08 -3.28 1.37
C ARG A 37 -20.85 -2.14 0.39
N ALA A 38 -20.85 -2.41 -0.91
CA ALA A 38 -20.56 -1.40 -1.94
C ALA A 38 -21.47 -0.18 -1.87
N PRO A 39 -22.82 -0.29 -1.70
CA PRO A 39 -23.68 0.89 -1.63
C PRO A 39 -23.34 1.83 -0.47
N VAL A 40 -23.06 1.27 0.70
CA VAL A 40 -22.69 2.06 1.90
C VAL A 40 -21.32 2.70 1.71
N ALA A 41 -20.34 1.93 1.22
CA ALA A 41 -19.00 2.44 0.97
C ALA A 41 -18.99 3.54 -0.11
N LYS A 42 -19.80 3.41 -1.17
CA LYS A 42 -19.93 4.44 -2.21
C LYS A 42 -20.38 5.78 -1.63
N LYS A 43 -21.40 5.78 -0.76
CA LYS A 43 -21.87 7.00 -0.09
C LYS A 43 -20.76 7.67 0.73
N ILE A 44 -19.98 6.89 1.49
CA ILE A 44 -18.84 7.43 2.26
C ILE A 44 -17.81 8.05 1.31
N TYR A 45 -17.49 7.40 0.19
CA TYR A 45 -16.56 7.98 -0.80
C TYR A 45 -17.13 9.22 -1.51
N GLU A 46 -18.45 9.33 -1.68
CA GLU A 46 -19.10 10.54 -2.20
C GLU A 46 -18.86 11.73 -1.26
N GLU A 47 -19.01 11.54 0.04
CA GLU A 47 -18.72 12.56 1.06
C GLU A 47 -17.23 12.96 1.09
N LEU A 48 -16.33 12.05 0.69
CA LEU A 48 -14.89 12.31 0.58
C LEU A 48 -14.47 12.92 -0.78
N GLY A 49 -15.42 13.40 -1.58
CA GLY A 49 -15.14 14.00 -2.89
C GLY A 49 -15.05 12.99 -4.04
N GLY A 50 -15.69 11.82 -3.91
CA GLY A 50 -15.88 10.84 -5.00
C GLY A 50 -14.72 9.88 -5.22
N SER A 51 -13.62 9.98 -4.46
CA SER A 51 -12.49 9.05 -4.55
C SER A 51 -11.65 9.02 -3.27
N SER A 52 -10.90 7.92 -3.08
CA SER A 52 -9.90 7.86 -2.02
C SER A 52 -8.71 8.77 -2.34
N PRO A 53 -8.25 9.62 -1.41
CA PRO A 53 -7.06 10.43 -1.59
C PRO A 53 -5.75 9.62 -1.49
N ILE A 54 -5.82 8.35 -1.09
CA ILE A 54 -4.65 7.55 -0.70
C ILE A 54 -3.58 7.50 -1.80
N LEU A 55 -3.95 7.26 -3.06
CA LEU A 55 -2.96 7.17 -4.14
C LEU A 55 -2.28 8.52 -4.41
N LYS A 56 -3.04 9.62 -4.36
CA LYS A 56 -2.48 10.96 -4.52
C LYS A 56 -1.46 11.26 -3.41
N LEU A 57 -1.87 11.07 -2.16
CA LEU A 57 -1.01 11.29 -0.99
C LEU A 57 0.22 10.38 -0.99
N THR A 58 0.06 9.10 -1.41
CA THR A 58 1.20 8.19 -1.52
C THR A 58 2.18 8.62 -2.61
N LYS A 59 1.70 9.19 -3.74
CA LYS A 59 2.57 9.77 -4.77
C LYS A 59 3.38 10.94 -4.22
N GLU A 60 2.73 11.88 -3.57
CA GLU A 60 3.39 13.03 -2.94
C GLU A 60 4.45 12.58 -1.92
N GLN A 61 4.15 11.58 -1.09
CA GLN A 61 5.10 11.00 -0.14
C GLN A 61 6.29 10.31 -0.85
N SER A 62 6.03 9.53 -1.90
CA SER A 62 7.09 8.81 -2.62
C SER A 62 8.02 9.76 -3.37
N GLU A 63 7.48 10.83 -3.95
CA GLU A 63 8.26 11.88 -4.61
C GLU A 63 9.13 12.65 -3.61
N ALA A 64 8.55 13.06 -2.47
CA ALA A 64 9.30 13.75 -1.41
C ALA A 64 10.41 12.86 -0.84
N LEU A 65 10.15 11.56 -0.65
CA LEU A 65 11.16 10.61 -0.18
C LEU A 65 12.29 10.44 -1.20
N ALA A 66 11.98 10.25 -2.48
CA ALA A 66 12.97 10.08 -3.52
C ALA A 66 13.87 11.34 -3.63
N ILE A 67 13.27 12.54 -3.62
CA ILE A 67 14.01 13.81 -3.62
C ILE A 67 14.97 13.87 -2.42
N LYS A 68 14.46 13.56 -1.21
CA LYS A 68 15.26 13.65 0.01
C LYS A 68 16.41 12.65 0.02
N LEU A 69 16.20 11.41 -0.42
CA LEU A 69 17.25 10.39 -0.51
C LEU A 69 18.35 10.83 -1.48
N ASN A 70 18.00 11.25 -2.69
CA ASN A 70 18.97 11.67 -3.71
C ASN A 70 19.70 12.98 -3.35
N GLN A 71 19.19 13.78 -2.40
CA GLN A 71 19.89 14.95 -1.86
C GLN A 71 20.84 14.60 -0.72
N THR A 72 20.58 13.53 0.02
CA THR A 72 21.33 13.15 1.22
C THR A 72 22.45 12.17 0.89
N GLU A 73 22.16 11.23 -0.01
CA GLU A 73 23.09 10.17 -0.44
C GLU A 73 23.36 10.36 -1.94
N THR A 74 24.57 10.84 -2.27
CA THR A 74 24.93 11.21 -3.64
C THR A 74 25.61 10.09 -4.42
N ASP A 75 26.03 9.00 -3.77
CA ASP A 75 26.74 7.88 -4.37
C ASP A 75 25.82 6.84 -4.99
N SER A 76 24.51 7.01 -4.86
CA SER A 76 23.49 6.10 -5.36
C SER A 76 22.29 6.86 -5.91
N GLU A 77 21.62 6.30 -6.91
CA GLU A 77 20.35 6.80 -7.40
C GLU A 77 19.18 6.08 -6.72
N TYR A 78 18.27 6.83 -6.14
CA TYR A 78 17.07 6.32 -5.47
C TYR A 78 15.82 6.61 -6.27
N LYS A 79 15.01 5.58 -6.49
CA LYS A 79 13.71 5.70 -7.15
C LYS A 79 12.63 5.00 -6.33
N CYS A 80 11.53 5.69 -6.10
CA CYS A 80 10.39 5.12 -5.36
C CYS A 80 9.34 4.59 -6.33
N PHE A 81 8.88 3.37 -6.08
CA PHE A 81 7.79 2.72 -6.81
C PHE A 81 6.64 2.43 -5.86
N ILE A 82 5.43 2.81 -6.25
CA ILE A 82 4.24 2.62 -5.43
C ILE A 82 3.61 1.27 -5.78
N VAL A 83 3.39 0.45 -4.77
CA VAL A 83 2.68 -0.83 -4.88
C VAL A 83 1.50 -0.84 -3.90
N MET A 84 0.30 -0.97 -4.44
CA MET A 84 -0.93 -1.06 -3.65
C MET A 84 -1.35 -2.53 -3.45
N ARG A 85 -1.95 -2.86 -2.30
CA ARG A 85 -2.30 -4.25 -2.00
C ARG A 85 -3.59 -4.74 -2.67
N CYS A 86 -4.67 -4.00 -2.57
CA CYS A 86 -6.00 -4.43 -3.05
C CYS A 86 -6.50 -3.66 -4.27
N TRP A 87 -5.75 -2.66 -4.72
CA TRP A 87 -6.06 -1.83 -5.87
C TRP A 87 -4.79 -1.47 -6.66
N ASN A 88 -4.97 -0.85 -7.81
CA ASN A 88 -3.86 -0.48 -8.69
C ASN A 88 -3.10 0.78 -8.20
N PRO A 89 -1.77 0.84 -8.47
CA PRO A 89 -0.94 -0.16 -9.14
C PRO A 89 -0.57 -1.32 -8.21
N ARG A 90 -0.69 -2.56 -8.68
CA ARG A 90 -0.31 -3.75 -7.92
C ARG A 90 1.11 -4.20 -8.25
N ALA A 91 1.65 -5.14 -7.47
CA ALA A 91 2.99 -5.66 -7.67
C ALA A 91 3.24 -6.19 -9.10
N ASN A 92 2.25 -6.86 -9.71
CA ASN A 92 2.35 -7.33 -11.11
C ASN A 92 2.42 -6.19 -12.13
N ASP A 93 1.85 -5.03 -11.83
CA ASP A 93 1.86 -3.87 -12.73
C ASP A 93 3.21 -3.17 -12.65
N VAL A 94 3.82 -3.13 -11.47
CA VAL A 94 5.01 -2.32 -11.17
C VAL A 94 6.32 -3.07 -11.40
N ILE A 95 6.32 -4.40 -11.35
CA ILE A 95 7.58 -5.18 -11.41
C ILE A 95 8.40 -4.90 -12.68
N LYS A 96 7.75 -4.66 -13.82
CA LYS A 96 8.46 -4.35 -15.08
C LYS A 96 9.19 -3.01 -15.02
N ASP A 97 8.59 -2.02 -14.38
CA ASP A 97 9.21 -0.70 -14.21
C ASP A 97 10.42 -0.79 -13.28
N VAL A 98 10.31 -1.61 -12.21
CA VAL A 98 11.43 -1.89 -11.30
C VAL A 98 12.55 -2.65 -12.01
N GLN A 99 12.23 -3.66 -12.83
CA GLN A 99 13.19 -4.38 -13.64
C GLN A 99 13.90 -3.46 -14.66
N SER A 100 13.15 -2.55 -15.28
CA SER A 100 13.71 -1.58 -16.24
C SER A 100 14.64 -0.56 -15.58
N PHE A 101 14.40 -0.21 -14.31
CA PHE A 101 15.30 0.62 -13.52
C PHE A 101 16.58 -0.14 -13.10
N ASN A 102 16.51 -1.47 -13.04
CA ASN A 102 17.61 -2.39 -12.71
C ASN A 102 18.36 -2.04 -11.41
N PRO A 103 17.65 -1.97 -10.26
CA PRO A 103 18.28 -1.62 -8.98
C PRO A 103 19.22 -2.72 -8.48
N GLU A 104 20.28 -2.32 -7.76
CA GLU A 104 21.16 -3.24 -7.03
C GLU A 104 20.48 -3.81 -5.78
N GLU A 105 19.62 -3.01 -5.15
CA GLU A 105 18.87 -3.39 -3.96
C GLU A 105 17.45 -2.80 -3.99
N ILE A 106 16.50 -3.56 -3.46
CA ILE A 106 15.11 -3.12 -3.25
C ILE A 106 14.85 -3.03 -1.75
N ILE A 107 14.30 -1.89 -1.31
CA ILE A 107 13.84 -1.70 0.05
C ILE A 107 12.32 -1.68 0.06
N LEU A 108 11.71 -2.69 0.67
CA LEU A 108 10.25 -2.73 0.88
C LEU A 108 9.90 -1.93 2.13
N MET A 109 9.08 -0.89 1.95
CA MET A 109 8.62 -0.03 3.04
C MET A 109 7.08 0.05 3.04
N PRO A 110 6.38 -0.89 3.71
CA PRO A 110 4.95 -0.78 3.91
C PRO A 110 4.61 0.48 4.73
N LEU A 111 3.66 1.28 4.24
CA LEU A 111 3.21 2.49 4.96
C LEU A 111 2.23 2.17 6.10
N TYR A 112 2.44 1.05 6.75
CA TYR A 112 1.75 0.63 7.96
C TYR A 112 2.76 0.65 9.12
N PRO A 113 2.63 1.61 10.07
CA PRO A 113 3.62 1.73 11.17
C PRO A 113 3.70 0.48 12.04
N GLN A 114 2.57 -0.22 12.23
CA GLN A 114 2.50 -1.48 12.97
C GLN A 114 2.46 -2.66 11.99
N TYR A 115 3.12 -3.75 12.35
CA TYR A 115 3.04 -4.99 11.58
C TYR A 115 1.72 -5.72 11.84
N SER A 116 1.13 -6.20 10.76
CA SER A 116 0.08 -7.23 10.82
C SER A 116 0.19 -8.15 9.62
N ALA A 117 -0.19 -9.41 9.79
CA ALA A 117 -0.20 -10.39 8.70
C ALA A 117 -1.12 -9.97 7.54
N ALA A 118 -2.25 -9.33 7.87
CA ALA A 118 -3.24 -8.87 6.90
C ALA A 118 -2.83 -7.59 6.14
N THR A 119 -1.86 -6.84 6.63
CA THR A 119 -1.39 -5.58 6.03
C THR A 119 0.04 -5.71 5.51
N SER A 120 1.03 -5.36 6.32
CA SER A 120 2.46 -5.43 5.94
C SER A 120 2.86 -6.81 5.45
N GLY A 121 2.47 -7.87 6.18
CA GLY A 121 2.80 -9.25 5.82
C GLY A 121 2.25 -9.66 4.46
N SER A 122 0.97 -9.35 4.18
CA SER A 122 0.36 -9.69 2.90
C SER A 122 0.94 -8.91 1.72
N SER A 123 1.29 -7.62 1.94
CA SER A 123 1.93 -6.78 0.92
C SER A 123 3.33 -7.29 0.58
N ILE A 124 4.15 -7.58 1.58
CA ILE A 124 5.50 -8.12 1.41
C ILE A 124 5.45 -9.48 0.71
N LYS A 125 4.50 -10.34 1.12
CA LYS A 125 4.30 -11.65 0.49
C LYS A 125 3.93 -11.52 -0.98
N GLU A 126 2.99 -10.63 -1.35
CA GLU A 126 2.60 -10.42 -2.74
C GLU A 126 3.80 -10.01 -3.60
N TRP A 127 4.61 -9.06 -3.14
CA TRP A 127 5.82 -8.65 -3.84
C TRP A 127 6.78 -9.84 -4.07
N LYS A 128 7.07 -10.59 -3.02
CA LYS A 128 7.94 -11.77 -3.11
C LYS A 128 7.41 -12.84 -4.07
N ASP A 129 6.10 -13.10 -4.05
CA ASP A 129 5.44 -14.06 -4.95
C ASP A 129 5.53 -13.59 -6.42
N VAL A 130 5.37 -12.29 -6.67
CA VAL A 130 5.50 -11.68 -8.00
C VAL A 130 6.94 -11.74 -8.49
N CYS A 131 7.94 -11.42 -7.66
CA CYS A 131 9.34 -11.57 -7.99
C CYS A 131 9.68 -13.02 -8.38
N LYS A 132 9.25 -13.98 -7.56
CA LYS A 132 9.45 -15.41 -7.83
C LYS A 132 8.82 -15.83 -9.16
N LYS A 133 7.58 -15.41 -9.43
CA LYS A 133 6.86 -15.72 -10.68
C LYS A 133 7.54 -15.17 -11.92
N ASN A 134 8.21 -14.01 -11.79
CA ASN A 134 8.93 -13.36 -12.89
C ASN A 134 10.42 -13.73 -12.92
N ASN A 135 10.86 -14.72 -12.12
CA ASN A 135 12.27 -15.12 -11.99
C ASN A 135 13.21 -13.91 -11.73
N TYR A 136 12.73 -12.97 -10.91
CA TYR A 136 13.44 -11.74 -10.59
C TYR A 136 14.09 -11.83 -9.21
N HIS A 137 15.43 -11.85 -9.21
CA HIS A 137 16.25 -12.04 -8.02
C HIS A 137 17.15 -10.82 -7.81
N VAL A 138 16.74 -9.97 -6.89
CA VAL A 138 17.49 -8.78 -6.45
C VAL A 138 17.55 -8.78 -4.93
N LYS A 139 18.67 -8.32 -4.37
CA LYS A 139 18.80 -8.11 -2.93
C LYS A 139 17.62 -7.30 -2.44
N THR A 140 16.87 -7.80 -1.46
CA THR A 140 15.65 -7.16 -0.98
C THR A 140 15.66 -7.08 0.53
N SER A 141 15.68 -5.86 1.05
CA SER A 141 15.54 -5.52 2.47
C SER A 141 14.11 -5.05 2.78
N THR A 142 13.71 -5.13 4.04
CA THR A 142 12.35 -4.75 4.43
C THR A 142 12.37 -3.91 5.71
N ILE A 143 11.79 -2.72 5.66
CA ILE A 143 11.43 -1.92 6.83
C ILE A 143 10.01 -2.33 7.24
N CYS A 144 9.88 -3.35 8.08
CA CYS A 144 8.58 -3.98 8.31
C CYS A 144 7.63 -3.15 9.18
N CYS A 145 8.16 -2.36 10.12
CA CYS A 145 7.37 -1.58 11.09
C CYS A 145 8.23 -0.52 11.77
N TYR A 146 7.58 0.58 12.19
CA TYR A 146 8.24 1.73 12.82
C TYR A 146 7.30 2.46 13.83
N PRO A 147 6.56 1.73 14.70
CA PRO A 147 5.55 2.34 15.57
C PRO A 147 6.14 3.24 16.65
N THR A 148 7.40 3.04 16.98
CA THR A 148 8.11 3.78 18.05
C THR A 148 9.15 4.76 17.49
N ASP A 149 9.20 4.97 16.17
CA ASP A 149 10.09 5.97 15.58
C ASP A 149 9.71 7.36 16.06
N GLN A 150 10.72 8.09 16.60
CA GLN A 150 10.48 9.39 17.22
C GLN A 150 9.98 10.45 16.24
N ASN A 151 10.41 10.43 14.98
CA ASN A 151 9.97 11.38 13.97
C ASN A 151 8.52 11.10 13.57
N PHE A 152 8.14 9.82 13.49
CA PHE A 152 6.76 9.40 13.25
C PHE A 152 5.85 9.90 14.39
N ILE A 153 6.23 9.67 15.65
CA ILE A 153 5.49 10.13 16.84
C ILE A 153 5.38 11.66 16.84
N ASN A 154 6.47 12.36 16.60
CA ASN A 154 6.52 13.82 16.58
C ASN A 154 5.62 14.41 15.47
N ALA A 155 5.59 13.81 14.29
CA ALA A 155 4.72 14.23 13.19
C ALA A 155 3.24 14.13 13.59
N HIS A 156 2.82 12.98 14.14
CA HIS A 156 1.46 12.81 14.63
C HIS A 156 1.10 13.77 15.77
N THR A 157 2.00 13.95 16.73
CA THR A 157 1.78 14.86 17.86
C THR A 157 1.55 16.30 17.38
N LYS A 158 2.34 16.77 16.39
CA LYS A 158 2.16 18.11 15.82
C LYS A 158 0.78 18.28 15.18
N GLU A 159 0.33 17.31 14.40
CA GLU A 159 -0.98 17.37 13.73
C GLU A 159 -2.15 17.33 14.74
N ILE A 160 -2.03 16.50 15.79
CA ILE A 160 -3.03 16.43 16.86
C ILE A 160 -3.13 17.78 17.61
N ILE A 161 -1.98 18.34 18.01
CA ILE A 161 -1.94 19.63 18.73
C ILE A 161 -2.52 20.74 17.86
N LYS A 162 -2.20 20.75 16.56
CA LYS A 162 -2.78 21.73 15.63
C LYS A 162 -4.29 21.62 15.60
N LYS A 163 -4.85 20.43 15.46
CA LYS A 163 -6.31 20.21 15.44
C LYS A 163 -7.00 20.61 16.74
N ILE A 164 -6.38 20.37 17.89
CA ILE A 164 -6.92 20.79 19.18
C ILE A 164 -6.99 22.33 19.30
N LYS A 165 -6.03 23.05 18.71
CA LYS A 165 -6.02 24.53 18.74
C LYS A 165 -7.03 25.14 17.76
N ASP A 166 -7.48 24.40 16.76
CA ASP A 166 -8.46 24.82 15.76
C ASP A 166 -9.92 24.54 16.24
N LEU A 167 -10.11 23.91 17.42
CA LEU A 167 -11.40 23.68 18.10
C LEU A 167 -11.75 24.80 19.08
#